data_b49b992335362e00fc4ea4fea428f292
#
_entry.id   b49b992335362e00fc4ea4fea428f292
#
_cell.length_a   1.000
_cell.length_b   1.000
_cell.length_c   1.000
_cell.angle_alpha   90.00
_cell.angle_beta   90.00
_cell.angle_gamma   90.00
#
_symmetry.space_group_name_H-M   'P 1'
#
loop_
_entity.id
_entity.type
_entity.pdbx_description
1 polymer ?
#
loop_
_entity_poly.entity_id
_entity_poly.type
_entity_poly.pdbx_seq_one_letter_code
_entity_poly.pdbx_strand_id
1 'polypeptide(L)'
;VESNANVYTLNMPTGSGKTLCSIRAALKTAIENKKKRIIYVIPYVSIIEQTAKVFEDIFGDVLPVLQHHSNYDFDDDKNEDENEITSEKLKRSCENWDAKLIVTTNIQFFESLYHYKGRRLRKLHNLADSVIIFDEIHMLPIDYIQPCLRAIGYVTKYLNSTAILMSATMPNYDKFMERYMSGVKIENAVKDTSLFNVFDKCRYEYIGKCELASLAEKAQEYDNALIIVNKRKTARELYDICSGNKYHLSTYMTPLHRSEIIAKIKEDIKNGINTTVISTSLIEAGVDLDFKAVFREIAGIDNILQSGGRCNREGKMD
;
A
#
# COMPACT_ATOMS: atom_id res chain seq x y z
N VAL A 1 6.84 21.11 -5.20
CA VAL A 1 5.41 21.47 -5.36
C VAL A 1 5.35 23.00 -5.27
N GLU A 2 5.37 23.68 -6.41
CA GLU A 2 5.36 25.15 -6.48
C GLU A 2 3.97 25.71 -6.85
N SER A 3 2.93 24.88 -6.74
CA SER A 3 1.58 25.27 -7.15
C SER A 3 0.59 25.17 -5.99
N ASN A 4 -0.46 25.99 -6.04
CA ASN A 4 -1.56 25.98 -5.07
C ASN A 4 -2.68 24.99 -5.51
N ALA A 5 -2.33 23.75 -5.87
CA ALA A 5 -3.33 22.74 -6.15
C ALA A 5 -3.89 22.15 -4.87
N ASN A 6 -5.17 21.77 -4.91
CA ASN A 6 -5.83 21.09 -3.80
C ASN A 6 -5.48 19.59 -3.79
N VAL A 7 -5.25 19.02 -4.97
CA VAL A 7 -4.94 17.61 -5.17
C VAL A 7 -3.75 17.46 -6.10
N TYR A 8 -2.84 16.61 -5.70
CA TYR A 8 -1.69 16.19 -6.52
C TYR A 8 -1.82 14.72 -6.86
N THR A 9 -1.58 14.36 -8.12
CA THR A 9 -1.38 12.98 -8.52
C THR A 9 0.12 12.68 -8.54
N LEU A 10 0.52 11.57 -7.95
CA LEU A 10 1.91 11.12 -7.88
C LEU A 10 2.01 9.71 -8.48
N ASN A 11 2.22 9.67 -9.80
CA ASN A 11 2.41 8.43 -10.53
C ASN A 11 3.90 8.10 -10.58
N MET A 12 4.30 7.02 -9.92
CA MET A 12 5.70 6.58 -9.84
C MET A 12 5.78 5.05 -9.92
N PRO A 13 6.76 4.48 -10.67
CA PRO A 13 6.91 3.03 -10.77
C PRO A 13 7.18 2.35 -9.42
N THR A 14 6.93 1.05 -9.37
CA THR A 14 7.32 0.24 -8.21
C THR A 14 8.84 0.28 -8.01
N GLY A 15 9.29 0.31 -6.75
CA GLY A 15 10.72 0.40 -6.44
C GLY A 15 11.35 1.79 -6.57
N SER A 16 10.61 2.82 -6.98
CA SER A 16 11.11 4.20 -7.10
C SER A 16 11.19 4.97 -5.78
N GLY A 17 10.88 4.35 -4.65
CA GLY A 17 10.86 5.04 -3.35
C GLY A 17 9.61 5.90 -3.13
N LYS A 18 8.46 5.51 -3.69
CA LYS A 18 7.17 6.23 -3.58
C LYS A 18 6.86 6.71 -2.15
N THR A 19 6.99 5.84 -1.17
CA THR A 19 6.70 6.13 0.24
C THR A 19 7.55 7.29 0.76
N LEU A 20 8.85 7.29 0.49
CA LEU A 20 9.76 8.35 0.92
C LEU A 20 9.53 9.66 0.16
N CYS A 21 9.30 9.57 -1.14
CA CYS A 21 8.99 10.73 -1.97
C CYS A 21 7.68 11.39 -1.54
N SER A 22 6.66 10.61 -1.26
CA SER A 22 5.35 11.13 -0.87
C SER A 22 5.36 11.78 0.51
N ILE A 23 5.99 11.15 1.50
CA ILE A 23 6.09 11.76 2.84
C ILE A 23 6.93 13.05 2.81
N ARG A 24 8.00 13.09 2.01
CA ARG A 24 8.78 14.32 1.80
C ARG A 24 7.95 15.41 1.14
N ALA A 25 7.18 15.08 0.10
CA ALA A 25 6.28 16.03 -0.56
C ALA A 25 5.20 16.53 0.40
N ALA A 26 4.64 15.66 1.22
CA ALA A 26 3.64 16.01 2.22
C ALA A 26 4.20 16.94 3.30
N LEU A 27 5.40 16.65 3.82
CA LEU A 27 6.08 17.52 4.79
C LEU A 27 6.34 18.91 4.21
N LYS A 28 6.87 18.99 2.98
CA LYS A 28 7.09 20.26 2.29
C LYS A 28 5.76 21.02 2.14
N THR A 29 4.72 20.36 1.66
CA THR A 29 3.39 20.94 1.50
C THR A 29 2.81 21.41 2.85
N ALA A 30 3.02 20.61 3.90
CA ALA A 30 2.54 20.96 5.24
C ALA A 30 3.20 22.24 5.78
N ILE A 31 4.51 22.37 5.58
CA ILE A 31 5.26 23.56 6.02
C ILE A 31 4.84 24.79 5.21
N GLU A 32 4.84 24.70 3.88
CA GLU A 32 4.53 25.81 2.98
C GLU A 32 3.10 26.31 3.13
N ASN A 33 2.14 25.40 3.31
CA ASN A 33 0.71 25.71 3.41
C ASN A 33 0.20 25.71 4.85
N LYS A 34 1.09 25.70 5.87
CA LYS A 34 0.77 25.74 7.29
C LYS A 34 -0.26 24.69 7.70
N LYS A 35 -0.14 23.47 7.17
CA LYS A 35 -1.01 22.35 7.54
C LYS A 35 -0.60 21.80 8.90
N LYS A 36 -1.55 21.24 9.64
CA LYS A 36 -1.37 20.82 11.04
C LYS A 36 -0.88 19.37 11.16
N ARG A 37 -1.21 18.52 10.17
CA ARG A 37 -0.92 17.08 10.23
C ARG A 37 -0.81 16.44 8.85
N ILE A 38 -0.26 15.22 8.84
CA ILE A 38 -0.18 14.36 7.69
C ILE A 38 -0.95 13.08 8.01
N ILE A 39 -1.83 12.67 7.10
CA ILE A 39 -2.61 11.44 7.21
C ILE A 39 -2.21 10.55 6.03
N TYR A 40 -1.59 9.41 6.32
CA TYR A 40 -1.15 8.44 5.33
C TYR A 40 -2.16 7.29 5.26
N VAL A 41 -2.87 7.18 4.16
CA VAL A 41 -3.98 6.24 3.96
C VAL A 41 -3.54 5.11 3.05
N ILE A 42 -3.65 3.87 3.53
CA ILE A 42 -3.16 2.65 2.87
C ILE A 42 -4.33 1.69 2.61
N PRO A 43 -4.31 0.90 1.53
CA PRO A 43 -5.40 -0.02 1.22
C PRO A 43 -5.50 -1.22 2.18
N TYR A 44 -4.38 -1.68 2.75
CA TYR A 44 -4.32 -2.92 3.52
C TYR A 44 -3.73 -2.76 4.92
N VAL A 45 -4.35 -3.39 5.92
CA VAL A 45 -3.85 -3.44 7.31
C VAL A 45 -2.44 -4.03 7.39
N SER A 46 -2.14 -5.05 6.58
CA SER A 46 -0.84 -5.73 6.59
C SER A 46 0.36 -4.85 6.23
N ILE A 47 0.13 -3.68 5.65
CA ILE A 47 1.17 -2.74 5.25
C ILE A 47 1.34 -1.61 6.28
N ILE A 48 0.35 -1.40 7.15
CA ILE A 48 0.38 -0.30 8.14
C ILE A 48 1.59 -0.41 9.03
N GLU A 49 1.79 -1.56 9.67
CA GLU A 49 2.90 -1.78 10.60
C GLU A 49 4.26 -1.56 9.93
N GLN A 50 4.41 -2.07 8.70
CA GLN A 50 5.64 -1.88 7.93
C GLN A 50 5.86 -0.40 7.57
N THR A 51 4.83 0.31 7.11
CA THR A 51 4.94 1.73 6.74
C THR A 51 5.16 2.60 7.97
N ALA A 52 4.47 2.31 9.05
CA ALA A 52 4.63 3.02 10.32
C ALA A 52 6.05 2.85 10.85
N LYS A 53 6.59 1.62 10.83
CA LYS A 53 7.97 1.35 11.23
C LYS A 53 8.99 2.13 10.40
N VAL A 54 8.80 2.21 9.07
CA VAL A 54 9.66 3.03 8.21
C VAL A 54 9.63 4.50 8.64
N PHE A 55 8.46 5.04 9.00
CA PHE A 55 8.35 6.41 9.47
C PHE A 55 8.92 6.60 10.87
N GLU A 56 8.74 5.64 11.77
CA GLU A 56 9.34 5.64 13.11
C GLU A 56 10.87 5.61 13.03
N ASP A 57 11.43 4.79 12.13
CA ASP A 57 12.88 4.72 11.89
C ASP A 57 13.44 6.04 11.33
N ILE A 58 12.65 6.79 10.55
CA ILE A 58 13.08 8.08 9.97
C ILE A 58 12.93 9.24 10.95
N PHE A 59 11.80 9.30 11.65
CA PHE A 59 11.43 10.48 12.44
C PHE A 59 11.72 10.34 13.93
N GLY A 60 11.81 9.09 14.44
CA GLY A 60 12.01 8.82 15.85
C GLY A 60 10.98 9.55 16.72
N ASP A 61 11.45 10.08 17.83
CA ASP A 61 10.61 10.81 18.78
C ASP A 61 10.18 12.23 18.31
N VAL A 62 10.80 12.73 17.22
CA VAL A 62 10.50 14.08 16.71
C VAL A 62 9.11 14.17 16.13
N LEU A 63 8.66 13.10 15.46
CA LEU A 63 7.33 13.02 14.86
C LEU A 63 6.71 11.63 15.11
N PRO A 64 6.12 11.40 16.29
CA PRO A 64 5.50 10.12 16.63
C PRO A 64 4.42 9.72 15.64
N VAL A 65 4.40 8.45 15.28
CA VAL A 65 3.46 7.88 14.32
C VAL A 65 2.27 7.27 15.05
N LEU A 66 1.07 7.75 14.76
CA LEU A 66 -0.17 7.15 15.25
C LEU A 66 -0.66 6.13 14.23
N GLN A 67 -0.69 4.85 14.60
CA GLN A 67 -1.28 3.78 13.80
C GLN A 67 -2.76 3.62 14.15
N HIS A 68 -3.65 3.58 13.14
CA HIS A 68 -5.08 3.38 13.37
C HIS A 68 -5.68 2.42 12.33
N HIS A 69 -6.02 1.21 12.77
CA HIS A 69 -6.67 0.19 11.95
C HIS A 69 -7.56 -0.72 12.82
N SER A 70 -8.32 -1.62 12.21
CA SER A 70 -9.31 -2.48 12.89
C SER A 70 -8.76 -3.37 14.00
N ASN A 71 -7.49 -3.75 13.93
CA ASN A 71 -6.85 -4.56 14.97
C ASN A 71 -6.40 -3.72 16.19
N TYR A 72 -6.50 -2.41 16.11
CA TYR A 72 -6.27 -1.45 17.19
C TYR A 72 -7.58 -0.96 17.82
N ASP A 73 -8.73 -1.51 17.44
CA ASP A 73 -9.94 -1.37 18.25
C ASP A 73 -9.67 -2.13 19.55
N PHE A 74 -9.29 -1.38 20.57
CA PHE A 74 -9.11 -1.88 21.93
C PHE A 74 -10.43 -2.54 22.36
N ASP A 75 -10.52 -3.87 22.31
CA ASP A 75 -11.54 -4.61 22.98
C ASP A 75 -11.44 -4.27 24.48
N ASP A 76 -12.57 -3.94 25.07
CA ASP A 76 -12.70 -3.54 26.46
C ASP A 76 -12.34 -4.64 27.48
N ASP A 77 -11.83 -5.79 27.01
CA ASP A 77 -11.48 -6.93 27.85
C ASP A 77 -10.05 -7.43 27.53
N LYS A 78 -9.11 -7.07 28.37
CA LYS A 78 -7.95 -7.82 28.86
C LYS A 78 -6.66 -7.00 28.96
N ASN A 79 -6.27 -6.86 30.17
CA ASN A 79 -5.01 -6.65 30.87
C ASN A 79 -5.04 -5.38 31.73
N GLU A 80 -5.59 -5.57 32.90
CA GLU A 80 -5.27 -4.83 34.11
C GLU A 80 -3.84 -5.21 34.48
N ASP A 81 -2.86 -4.46 34.01
CA ASP A 81 -1.61 -4.21 34.75
C ASP A 81 -0.63 -3.46 33.82
N GLU A 82 -0.13 -2.34 34.37
CA GLU A 82 0.95 -1.48 33.85
C GLU A 82 0.63 -0.55 32.65
N ASN A 83 0.30 0.69 32.97
CA ASN A 83 0.14 1.88 32.12
C ASN A 83 -1.27 2.18 31.55
N GLU A 84 -2.32 2.09 32.37
CA GLU A 84 -3.67 2.58 32.02
C GLU A 84 -3.67 3.98 31.39
N ILE A 85 -2.85 4.89 31.91
CA ILE A 85 -2.78 6.29 31.44
C ILE A 85 -2.23 6.39 30.01
N THR A 86 -1.29 5.52 29.64
CA THR A 86 -0.68 5.53 28.29
C THR A 86 -1.61 4.90 27.29
N SER A 87 -2.27 3.80 27.65
CA SER A 87 -3.23 3.09 26.79
C SER A 87 -4.49 3.94 26.55
N GLU A 88 -5.03 4.63 27.56
CA GLU A 88 -6.15 5.56 27.39
C GLU A 88 -5.79 6.78 26.52
N LYS A 89 -4.59 7.35 26.65
CA LYS A 89 -4.14 8.46 25.80
C LYS A 89 -4.02 8.00 24.33
N LEU A 90 -3.47 6.83 24.06
CA LEU A 90 -3.41 6.25 22.73
C LEU A 90 -4.81 6.00 22.17
N LYS A 91 -5.72 5.42 22.96
CA LYS A 91 -7.11 5.18 22.59
C LYS A 91 -7.81 6.50 22.20
N ARG A 92 -7.68 7.53 23.02
CA ARG A 92 -8.24 8.87 22.74
C ARG A 92 -7.61 9.51 21.49
N SER A 93 -6.31 9.36 21.30
CA SER A 93 -5.62 9.85 20.09
C SER A 93 -6.11 9.13 18.83
N CYS A 94 -6.35 7.82 18.87
CA CYS A 94 -6.95 7.06 17.79
C CYS A 94 -8.40 7.47 17.52
N GLU A 95 -9.20 7.73 18.56
CA GLU A 95 -10.60 8.12 18.41
C GLU A 95 -10.75 9.49 17.73
N ASN A 96 -9.86 10.41 18.00
CA ASN A 96 -9.93 11.78 17.50
C ASN A 96 -8.93 12.08 16.36
N TRP A 97 -7.95 11.21 16.12
CA TRP A 97 -6.81 11.49 15.24
C TRP A 97 -6.02 12.73 15.66
N ASP A 98 -5.78 12.86 16.96
CA ASP A 98 -5.01 13.97 17.51
C ASP A 98 -3.51 13.63 17.54
N ALA A 99 -2.93 13.51 16.35
CA ALA A 99 -1.49 13.32 16.13
C ALA A 99 -1.04 14.09 14.89
N LYS A 100 0.24 14.37 14.78
CA LYS A 100 0.81 15.08 13.62
C LYS A 100 1.03 14.17 12.42
N LEU A 101 1.32 12.90 12.66
CA LEU A 101 1.47 11.87 11.61
C LEU A 101 0.60 10.66 11.96
N ILE A 102 -0.31 10.32 11.06
CA ILE A 102 -1.28 9.24 11.23
C ILE A 102 -1.15 8.29 10.05
N VAL A 103 -1.05 6.99 10.32
CA VAL A 103 -1.11 5.93 9.31
C VAL A 103 -2.39 5.14 9.53
N THR A 104 -3.22 5.03 8.49
CA THR A 104 -4.56 4.44 8.60
C THR A 104 -4.97 3.71 7.32
N THR A 105 -6.13 3.03 7.35
CA THR A 105 -6.69 2.37 6.16
C THR A 105 -7.70 3.25 5.40
N ASN A 106 -7.92 2.92 4.11
CA ASN A 106 -9.00 3.51 3.31
C ASN A 106 -10.35 3.41 4.04
N ILE A 107 -10.65 2.24 4.64
CA ILE A 107 -11.91 2.01 5.35
C ILE A 107 -12.06 2.99 6.52
N GLN A 108 -11.06 3.09 7.38
CA GLN A 108 -11.11 3.98 8.54
C GLN A 108 -11.20 5.46 8.13
N PHE A 109 -10.51 5.83 7.04
CA PHE A 109 -10.59 7.18 6.51
C PHE A 109 -11.99 7.52 6.01
N PHE A 110 -12.58 6.70 5.13
CA PHE A 110 -13.90 7.00 4.58
C PHE A 110 -15.02 6.82 5.61
N GLU A 111 -14.91 5.89 6.55
CA GLU A 111 -15.84 5.77 7.67
C GLU A 111 -15.86 7.02 8.55
N SER A 112 -14.74 7.74 8.69
CA SER A 112 -14.70 9.01 9.44
C SER A 112 -15.55 10.11 8.79
N LEU A 113 -15.96 9.95 7.54
CA LEU A 113 -16.78 10.90 6.79
C LEU A 113 -18.23 10.43 6.60
N TYR A 114 -18.45 9.11 6.47
CA TYR A 114 -19.73 8.55 6.05
C TYR A 114 -20.44 7.72 7.11
N HIS A 115 -19.80 7.45 8.26
CA HIS A 115 -20.40 6.60 9.26
C HIS A 115 -21.56 7.30 9.99
N TYR A 116 -22.63 6.54 10.33
CA TYR A 116 -23.80 7.08 11.05
C TYR A 116 -23.57 7.30 12.56
N LYS A 117 -22.58 6.62 13.18
CA LYS A 117 -22.26 6.76 14.61
C LYS A 117 -21.35 7.96 14.85
N GLY A 118 -21.79 8.91 15.68
CA GLY A 118 -21.04 10.13 16.01
C GLY A 118 -19.62 9.88 16.52
N ARG A 119 -19.37 8.77 17.26
CA ARG A 119 -18.03 8.40 17.70
C ARG A 119 -17.03 8.29 16.54
N ARG A 120 -17.43 7.73 15.40
CA ARG A 120 -16.54 7.61 14.23
C ARG A 120 -16.34 8.93 13.49
N LEU A 121 -17.33 9.82 13.57
CA LEU A 121 -17.25 11.16 12.97
C LEU A 121 -16.40 12.16 13.76
N ARG A 122 -15.97 11.83 14.98
CA ARG A 122 -15.12 12.71 15.80
C ARG A 122 -13.82 13.12 15.11
N LYS A 123 -13.31 12.26 14.20
CA LYS A 123 -12.10 12.50 13.44
C LYS A 123 -12.21 13.62 12.41
N LEU A 124 -13.45 13.99 12.02
CA LEU A 124 -13.73 14.95 10.94
C LEU A 124 -13.05 16.30 11.16
N HIS A 125 -13.05 16.83 12.40
CA HIS A 125 -12.42 18.12 12.69
C HIS A 125 -10.90 18.08 12.52
N ASN A 126 -10.28 16.91 12.66
CA ASN A 126 -8.87 16.69 12.48
C ASN A 126 -8.47 16.33 11.03
N LEU A 127 -9.45 16.21 10.12
CA LEU A 127 -9.18 16.21 8.68
C LEU A 127 -8.91 17.61 8.15
N ALA A 128 -9.35 18.66 8.84
CA ALA A 128 -9.09 20.04 8.44
C ALA A 128 -7.60 20.39 8.56
N ASP A 129 -7.13 21.25 7.66
CA ASP A 129 -5.74 21.70 7.60
C ASP A 129 -4.72 20.54 7.55
N SER A 130 -5.03 19.47 6.82
CA SER A 130 -4.20 18.29 6.72
C SER A 130 -3.61 18.10 5.32
N VAL A 131 -2.49 17.38 5.23
CA VAL A 131 -2.03 16.75 4.00
C VAL A 131 -2.40 15.28 4.05
N ILE A 132 -3.18 14.80 3.09
CA ILE A 132 -3.71 13.44 3.08
C ILE A 132 -3.10 12.70 1.90
N ILE A 133 -2.33 11.66 2.18
CA ILE A 133 -1.71 10.81 1.16
C ILE A 133 -2.58 9.57 1.01
N PHE A 134 -3.04 9.27 -0.20
CA PHE A 134 -3.71 8.02 -0.54
C PHE A 134 -2.74 7.14 -1.31
N ASP A 135 -2.22 6.11 -0.66
CA ASP A 135 -1.36 5.15 -1.30
C ASP A 135 -2.19 4.12 -2.08
N GLU A 136 -1.69 3.74 -3.24
CA GLU A 136 -2.33 2.81 -4.18
C GLU A 136 -3.83 3.15 -4.41
N ILE A 137 -4.11 4.41 -4.81
CA ILE A 137 -5.48 4.92 -5.01
C ILE A 137 -6.32 4.08 -5.97
N HIS A 138 -5.68 3.35 -6.90
CA HIS A 138 -6.33 2.43 -7.83
C HIS A 138 -7.01 1.23 -7.12
N MET A 139 -6.67 0.96 -5.86
CA MET A 139 -7.28 -0.09 -5.04
C MET A 139 -8.64 0.30 -4.45
N LEU A 140 -9.11 1.52 -4.70
CA LEU A 140 -10.48 1.89 -4.32
C LEU A 140 -11.49 1.00 -5.06
N PRO A 141 -12.45 0.38 -4.33
CA PRO A 141 -13.46 -0.46 -4.96
C PRO A 141 -14.28 0.33 -5.98
N ILE A 142 -14.49 -0.23 -7.16
CA ILE A 142 -15.20 0.42 -8.28
C ILE A 142 -16.58 0.89 -7.86
N ASP A 143 -17.30 0.09 -7.08
CA ASP A 143 -18.66 0.41 -6.60
C ASP A 143 -18.68 1.63 -5.66
N TYR A 144 -17.57 1.95 -5.01
CA TYR A 144 -17.44 3.06 -4.07
C TYR A 144 -16.55 4.20 -4.57
N ILE A 145 -16.07 4.15 -5.81
CA ILE A 145 -15.16 5.18 -6.35
C ILE A 145 -15.80 6.57 -6.33
N GLN A 146 -17.08 6.68 -6.66
CA GLN A 146 -17.81 7.94 -6.66
C GLN A 146 -17.88 8.58 -5.26
N PRO A 147 -18.38 7.92 -4.20
CA PRO A 147 -18.39 8.51 -2.86
C PRO A 147 -16.97 8.78 -2.36
N CYS A 148 -15.99 7.93 -2.64
CA CYS A 148 -14.60 8.17 -2.25
C CYS A 148 -14.02 9.45 -2.88
N LEU A 149 -14.17 9.64 -4.18
CA LEU A 149 -13.70 10.85 -4.86
C LEU A 149 -14.45 12.10 -4.38
N ARG A 150 -15.76 12.01 -4.13
CA ARG A 150 -16.53 13.13 -3.54
C ARG A 150 -16.02 13.49 -2.16
N ALA A 151 -15.68 12.49 -1.32
CA ALA A 151 -15.11 12.72 0.01
C ALA A 151 -13.76 13.42 -0.08
N ILE A 152 -12.87 12.97 -0.97
CA ILE A 152 -11.56 13.62 -1.20
C ILE A 152 -11.78 15.06 -1.67
N GLY A 153 -12.67 15.27 -2.65
CA GLY A 153 -13.03 16.60 -3.13
C GLY A 153 -13.59 17.51 -2.01
N TYR A 154 -14.41 16.96 -1.13
CA TYR A 154 -14.97 17.69 0.00
C TYR A 154 -13.90 18.15 0.99
N VAL A 155 -13.03 17.26 1.45
CA VAL A 155 -12.00 17.59 2.43
C VAL A 155 -10.97 18.58 1.87
N THR A 156 -10.65 18.47 0.59
CA THR A 156 -9.69 19.37 -0.06
C THR A 156 -10.28 20.75 -0.36
N LYS A 157 -11.57 20.83 -0.66
CA LYS A 157 -12.25 22.08 -1.01
C LYS A 157 -12.74 22.85 0.21
N TYR A 158 -13.31 22.16 1.21
CA TYR A 158 -14.02 22.79 2.31
C TYR A 158 -13.30 22.72 3.66
N LEU A 159 -12.37 21.76 3.84
CA LEU A 159 -11.61 21.61 5.07
C LEU A 159 -10.15 22.10 4.95
N ASN A 160 -9.86 22.88 3.90
CA ASN A 160 -8.51 23.41 3.67
C ASN A 160 -7.43 22.32 3.71
N SER A 161 -7.68 21.12 3.16
CA SER A 161 -6.73 20.03 3.14
C SER A 161 -6.14 19.87 1.75
N THR A 162 -4.99 19.24 1.65
CA THR A 162 -4.34 18.90 0.38
C THR A 162 -4.28 17.38 0.26
N ALA A 163 -4.69 16.81 -0.87
CA ALA A 163 -4.57 15.37 -1.10
C ALA A 163 -3.43 15.06 -2.07
N ILE A 164 -2.71 13.98 -1.81
CA ILE A 164 -1.71 13.38 -2.72
C ILE A 164 -2.21 11.98 -3.06
N LEU A 165 -2.59 11.77 -4.32
CA LEU A 165 -3.08 10.49 -4.82
C LEU A 165 -1.93 9.74 -5.46
N MET A 166 -1.51 8.63 -4.87
CA MET A 166 -0.39 7.84 -5.35
C MET A 166 -0.81 6.54 -6.00
N SER A 167 -0.12 6.18 -7.06
CA SER A 167 -0.18 4.84 -7.64
C SER A 167 1.07 4.55 -8.47
N ALA A 168 1.40 3.28 -8.63
CA ALA A 168 2.35 2.84 -9.66
C ALA A 168 1.68 2.78 -11.04
N THR A 169 0.38 2.52 -11.04
CA THR A 169 -0.47 2.35 -12.21
C THR A 169 -1.68 3.26 -12.03
N MET A 170 -1.50 4.55 -12.27
CA MET A 170 -2.61 5.49 -12.13
C MET A 170 -3.65 5.20 -13.21
N PRO A 171 -4.85 4.73 -12.84
CA PRO A 171 -5.93 4.59 -13.80
C PRO A 171 -6.27 5.96 -14.40
N ASN A 172 -6.85 5.96 -15.61
CA ASN A 172 -7.35 7.20 -16.20
C ASN A 172 -8.60 7.68 -15.45
N TYR A 173 -8.39 8.24 -14.26
CA TYR A 173 -9.45 8.80 -13.43
C TYR A 173 -9.82 10.23 -13.78
N ASP A 174 -9.20 10.84 -14.81
CA ASP A 174 -9.40 12.26 -15.13
C ASP A 174 -10.88 12.61 -15.26
N LYS A 175 -11.64 11.84 -16.06
CA LYS A 175 -13.09 12.07 -16.22
C LYS A 175 -13.89 11.87 -14.93
N PHE A 176 -13.48 10.91 -14.07
CA PHE A 176 -14.14 10.69 -12.78
C PHE A 176 -13.80 11.81 -11.81
N MET A 177 -12.53 12.24 -11.76
CA MET A 177 -12.09 13.34 -10.91
C MET A 177 -12.77 14.65 -11.32
N GLU A 178 -12.82 14.98 -12.61
CA GLU A 178 -13.54 16.14 -13.11
C GLU A 178 -15.03 16.11 -12.71
N ARG A 179 -15.67 14.95 -12.83
CA ARG A 179 -17.09 14.78 -12.52
C ARG A 179 -17.40 14.83 -11.04
N TYR A 180 -16.59 14.19 -10.20
CA TYR A 180 -16.90 13.96 -8.78
C TYR A 180 -16.12 14.88 -7.83
N MET A 181 -15.07 15.54 -8.29
CA MET A 181 -14.26 16.50 -7.55
C MET A 181 -14.37 17.92 -8.16
N SER A 182 -15.55 18.28 -8.60
CA SER A 182 -15.81 19.55 -9.28
C SER A 182 -15.34 20.76 -8.46
N GLY A 183 -14.60 21.65 -9.11
CA GLY A 183 -14.04 22.86 -8.50
C GLY A 183 -12.81 22.62 -7.63
N VAL A 184 -12.18 21.44 -7.73
CA VAL A 184 -10.90 21.11 -7.11
C VAL A 184 -9.80 21.21 -8.18
N LYS A 185 -8.73 21.94 -7.87
CA LYS A 185 -7.58 22.05 -8.76
C LYS A 185 -6.68 20.82 -8.58
N ILE A 186 -6.52 20.03 -9.65
CA ILE A 186 -5.73 18.79 -9.67
C ILE A 186 -4.49 19.00 -10.52
N GLU A 187 -3.33 18.62 -10.03
CA GLU A 187 -2.08 18.72 -10.77
C GLU A 187 -1.23 17.44 -10.63
N ASN A 188 -0.51 17.10 -11.70
CA ASN A 188 0.47 16.02 -11.63
C ASN A 188 1.76 16.54 -10.98
N ALA A 189 2.17 15.88 -9.89
CA ALA A 189 3.39 16.24 -9.16
C ALA A 189 4.67 15.88 -9.93
N VAL A 190 4.62 14.88 -10.82
CA VAL A 190 5.74 14.46 -11.67
C VAL A 190 5.52 14.97 -13.08
N LYS A 191 6.29 15.96 -13.48
CA LYS A 191 6.19 16.56 -14.82
C LYS A 191 7.07 15.85 -15.85
N ASP A 192 8.21 15.32 -15.42
CA ASP A 192 9.17 14.63 -16.28
C ASP A 192 9.09 13.12 -16.04
N THR A 193 8.45 12.41 -16.96
CA THR A 193 8.29 10.96 -16.92
C THR A 193 9.53 10.22 -17.47
N SER A 194 10.47 10.90 -18.11
CA SER A 194 11.71 10.27 -18.61
C SER A 194 12.57 9.70 -17.48
N LEU A 195 12.42 10.25 -16.27
CA LEU A 195 13.05 9.74 -15.05
C LEU A 195 12.66 8.28 -14.72
N PHE A 196 11.55 7.80 -15.29
CA PHE A 196 11.04 6.46 -15.03
C PHE A 196 11.64 5.37 -15.90
N ASN A 197 12.34 5.73 -16.99
CA ASN A 197 12.98 4.76 -17.88
C ASN A 197 14.02 3.87 -17.15
N VAL A 198 14.61 4.38 -16.07
CA VAL A 198 15.56 3.63 -15.22
C VAL A 198 14.87 2.47 -14.46
N PHE A 199 13.53 2.50 -14.33
CA PHE A 199 12.76 1.49 -13.63
C PHE A 199 12.17 0.43 -14.57
N ASP A 200 12.49 0.44 -15.84
CA ASP A 200 12.17 -0.62 -16.80
C ASP A 200 13.16 -1.79 -16.61
N LYS A 201 12.86 -2.62 -15.59
CA LYS A 201 13.77 -3.65 -15.08
C LYS A 201 13.34 -5.07 -15.40
N CYS A 202 12.17 -5.26 -16.02
CA CYS A 202 11.67 -6.57 -16.36
C CYS A 202 11.00 -6.59 -17.74
N ARG A 203 11.08 -7.72 -18.42
CA ARG A 203 10.39 -7.96 -19.68
C ARG A 203 9.14 -8.79 -19.44
N TYR A 204 8.05 -8.41 -20.09
CA TYR A 204 6.79 -9.16 -20.03
C TYR A 204 6.64 -10.06 -21.25
N GLU A 205 6.31 -11.31 -21.00
CA GLU A 205 6.06 -12.30 -22.05
C GLU A 205 4.73 -13.04 -21.80
N TYR A 206 3.90 -13.17 -22.82
CA TYR A 206 2.68 -13.94 -22.75
C TYR A 206 2.96 -15.37 -23.21
N ILE A 207 2.93 -16.34 -22.29
CA ILE A 207 3.24 -17.75 -22.57
C ILE A 207 2.00 -18.59 -22.94
N GLY A 208 0.81 -17.96 -23.04
CA GLY A 208 -0.42 -18.67 -23.40
C GLY A 208 -1.01 -19.51 -22.27
N LYS A 209 -1.84 -20.50 -22.64
CA LYS A 209 -2.37 -21.48 -21.68
C LYS A 209 -1.28 -22.48 -21.35
N CYS A 210 -1.05 -22.72 -20.08
CA CYS A 210 -0.04 -23.62 -19.56
C CYS A 210 -0.67 -24.57 -18.54
N GLU A 211 -0.30 -25.85 -18.57
CA GLU A 211 -0.64 -26.81 -17.52
C GLU A 211 0.19 -26.54 -16.26
N LEU A 212 -0.37 -26.85 -15.07
CA LEU A 212 0.29 -26.57 -13.80
C LEU A 212 1.64 -27.27 -13.68
N ALA A 213 1.78 -28.49 -14.18
CA ALA A 213 3.03 -29.23 -14.17
C ALA A 213 4.10 -28.52 -15.02
N SER A 214 3.75 -28.11 -16.24
CA SER A 214 4.67 -27.39 -17.13
C SER A 214 5.04 -26.01 -16.57
N LEU A 215 4.13 -25.33 -15.87
CA LEU A 215 4.42 -24.08 -15.20
C LEU A 215 5.40 -24.28 -14.04
N ALA A 216 5.23 -25.35 -13.24
CA ALA A 216 6.13 -25.69 -12.15
C ALA A 216 7.54 -26.00 -12.68
N GLU A 217 7.67 -26.77 -13.77
CA GLU A 217 8.95 -27.06 -14.42
C GLU A 217 9.64 -25.78 -14.90
N LYS A 218 8.92 -24.91 -15.61
CA LYS A 218 9.47 -23.62 -16.06
C LYS A 218 9.94 -22.73 -14.90
N ALA A 219 9.19 -22.71 -13.79
CA ALA A 219 9.60 -21.91 -12.63
C ALA A 219 10.89 -22.44 -11.99
N GLN A 220 11.13 -23.74 -12.05
CA GLN A 220 12.34 -24.38 -11.51
C GLN A 220 13.59 -24.18 -12.36
N GLU A 221 13.46 -23.65 -13.58
CA GLU A 221 14.61 -23.25 -14.41
C GLU A 221 15.34 -22.02 -13.83
N TYR A 222 14.70 -21.31 -12.90
CA TYR A 222 15.24 -20.11 -12.26
C TYR A 222 15.66 -20.39 -10.82
N ASP A 223 16.76 -19.81 -10.36
CA ASP A 223 17.24 -19.96 -8.99
C ASP A 223 16.20 -19.49 -7.96
N ASN A 224 15.48 -18.41 -8.29
CA ASN A 224 14.35 -17.95 -7.49
C ASN A 224 13.19 -17.52 -8.41
N ALA A 225 12.03 -18.08 -8.15
CA ALA A 225 10.83 -17.83 -8.93
C ALA A 225 9.62 -17.57 -8.05
N LEU A 226 8.75 -16.71 -8.54
CA LEU A 226 7.46 -16.41 -7.93
C LEU A 226 6.33 -16.80 -8.88
N ILE A 227 5.39 -17.62 -8.42
CA ILE A 227 4.18 -17.97 -9.16
C ILE A 227 2.99 -17.34 -8.44
N ILE A 228 2.24 -16.46 -9.12
CA ILE A 228 1.05 -15.80 -8.59
C ILE A 228 -0.18 -16.28 -9.34
N VAL A 229 -1.13 -16.84 -8.61
CA VAL A 229 -2.39 -17.34 -9.15
C VAL A 229 -3.60 -16.68 -8.50
N ASN A 230 -4.74 -16.70 -9.21
CA ASN A 230 -5.95 -16.02 -8.75
C ASN A 230 -6.72 -16.82 -7.69
N LYS A 231 -6.56 -18.15 -7.67
CA LYS A 231 -7.32 -19.05 -6.79
C LYS A 231 -6.40 -19.74 -5.79
N ARG A 232 -6.81 -19.77 -4.54
CA ARG A 232 -6.10 -20.50 -3.46
C ARG A 232 -5.96 -21.98 -3.72
N LYS A 233 -6.98 -22.61 -4.35
CA LYS A 233 -6.95 -24.02 -4.72
C LYS A 233 -5.80 -24.28 -5.70
N THR A 234 -5.69 -23.47 -6.76
CA THR A 234 -4.61 -23.57 -7.75
C THR A 234 -3.24 -23.34 -7.11
N ALA A 235 -3.12 -22.39 -6.16
CA ALA A 235 -1.88 -22.17 -5.43
C ALA A 235 -1.45 -23.42 -4.63
N ARG A 236 -2.40 -24.12 -4.02
CA ARG A 236 -2.14 -25.36 -3.27
C ARG A 236 -1.74 -26.49 -4.22
N GLU A 237 -2.46 -26.69 -5.31
CA GLU A 237 -2.13 -27.69 -6.32
C GLU A 237 -0.72 -27.48 -6.89
N LEU A 238 -0.35 -26.25 -7.22
CA LEU A 238 1.00 -25.91 -7.64
C LEU A 238 2.05 -26.20 -6.55
N TYR A 239 1.73 -25.85 -5.30
CA TYR A 239 2.63 -26.14 -4.20
C TYR A 239 2.88 -27.65 -4.06
N ASP A 240 1.87 -28.50 -4.25
CA ASP A 240 2.02 -29.95 -4.18
C ASP A 240 2.86 -30.50 -5.35
N ILE A 241 2.73 -29.91 -6.54
CA ILE A 241 3.45 -30.31 -7.77
C ILE A 241 4.92 -29.86 -7.74
N CYS A 242 5.20 -28.62 -7.30
CA CYS A 242 6.56 -28.11 -7.27
C CYS A 242 7.47 -28.97 -6.38
N SER A 243 8.73 -29.14 -6.75
CA SER A 243 9.75 -29.83 -5.99
C SER A 243 10.78 -28.84 -5.40
N GLY A 244 11.70 -29.34 -4.57
CA GLY A 244 12.76 -28.52 -3.97
C GLY A 244 12.29 -27.61 -2.83
N ASN A 245 13.05 -26.52 -2.58
CA ASN A 245 12.71 -25.54 -1.57
C ASN A 245 11.56 -24.65 -2.05
N LYS A 246 10.42 -24.77 -1.43
CA LYS A 246 9.19 -24.12 -1.86
C LYS A 246 8.39 -23.53 -0.71
N TYR A 247 7.75 -22.41 -0.96
CA TYR A 247 6.90 -21.71 0.00
C TYR A 247 5.52 -21.42 -0.58
N HIS A 248 4.51 -21.48 0.28
CA HIS A 248 3.13 -21.11 -0.06
C HIS A 248 2.72 -19.90 0.76
N LEU A 249 2.17 -18.88 0.09
CA LEU A 249 1.63 -17.68 0.73
C LEU A 249 0.17 -17.47 0.34
N SER A 250 -0.72 -17.38 1.33
CA SER A 250 -2.13 -17.12 1.10
C SER A 250 -2.78 -16.34 2.24
N THR A 251 -3.95 -15.78 1.99
CA THR A 251 -4.73 -15.01 2.98
C THR A 251 -5.27 -15.85 4.13
N TYR A 252 -5.18 -17.20 4.08
CA TYR A 252 -5.55 -18.07 5.20
C TYR A 252 -4.48 -18.18 6.28
N MET A 253 -3.28 -17.69 6.01
CA MET A 253 -2.22 -17.67 7.00
C MET A 253 -2.48 -16.55 8.01
N THR A 254 -2.21 -16.83 9.28
CA THR A 254 -2.20 -15.77 10.30
C THR A 254 -1.11 -14.74 9.98
N PRO A 255 -1.26 -13.48 10.38
CA PRO A 255 -0.25 -12.46 10.13
C PRO A 255 1.14 -12.84 10.66
N LEU A 256 1.21 -13.44 11.86
CA LEU A 256 2.48 -13.90 12.46
C LEU A 256 3.15 -14.97 11.60
N HIS A 257 2.45 -16.06 11.28
CA HIS A 257 2.98 -17.14 10.45
C HIS A 257 3.42 -16.64 9.07
N ARG A 258 2.66 -15.72 8.48
CA ARG A 258 3.02 -15.11 7.20
C ARG A 258 4.32 -14.32 7.28
N SER A 259 4.50 -13.51 8.33
CA SER A 259 5.74 -12.74 8.52
C SER A 259 6.97 -13.64 8.73
N GLU A 260 6.82 -14.76 9.45
CA GLU A 260 7.87 -15.76 9.63
C GLU A 260 8.27 -16.41 8.29
N ILE A 261 7.29 -16.81 7.47
CA ILE A 261 7.56 -17.39 6.15
C ILE A 261 8.23 -16.38 5.22
N ILE A 262 7.78 -15.12 5.20
CA ILE A 262 8.42 -14.07 4.40
C ILE A 262 9.86 -13.84 4.84
N ALA A 263 10.15 -13.88 6.15
CA ALA A 263 11.51 -13.76 6.67
C ALA A 263 12.41 -14.92 6.21
N LYS A 264 11.89 -16.16 6.25
CA LYS A 264 12.60 -17.34 5.74
C LYS A 264 12.89 -17.26 4.24
N ILE A 265 11.89 -16.85 3.44
CA ILE A 265 12.07 -16.65 1.99
C ILE A 265 13.19 -15.62 1.72
N LYS A 266 13.20 -14.51 2.46
CA LYS A 266 14.26 -13.49 2.34
C LYS A 266 15.65 -14.05 2.65
N GLU A 267 15.75 -14.84 3.71
CA GLU A 267 16.99 -15.45 4.12
C GLU A 267 17.50 -16.46 3.09
N ASP A 268 16.62 -17.33 2.59
CA ASP A 268 16.97 -18.33 1.57
C ASP A 268 17.44 -17.67 0.27
N ILE A 269 16.71 -16.68 -0.23
CA ILE A 269 17.09 -15.92 -1.43
C ILE A 269 18.47 -15.24 -1.21
N LYS A 270 18.69 -14.63 -0.04
CA LYS A 270 19.95 -13.97 0.30
C LYS A 270 21.12 -14.97 0.37
N ASN A 271 20.85 -16.19 0.81
CA ASN A 271 21.85 -17.26 0.91
C ASN A 271 22.05 -18.00 -0.43
N GLY A 272 21.37 -17.59 -1.51
CA GLY A 272 21.49 -18.23 -2.83
C GLY A 272 20.82 -19.60 -2.91
N ILE A 273 19.88 -19.90 -2.03
CA ILE A 273 19.11 -21.15 -2.04
C ILE A 273 18.03 -21.05 -3.11
N ASN A 274 18.03 -21.98 -4.06
CA ASN A 274 17.00 -22.04 -5.11
C ASN A 274 15.62 -22.16 -4.48
N THR A 275 14.76 -21.16 -4.72
CA THR A 275 13.50 -21.01 -3.99
C THR A 275 12.34 -20.73 -4.94
N THR A 276 11.29 -21.54 -4.87
CA THR A 276 10.03 -21.29 -5.57
C THR A 276 8.95 -20.83 -4.59
N VAL A 277 8.39 -19.64 -4.83
CA VAL A 277 7.29 -19.11 -4.00
C VAL A 277 6.00 -19.17 -4.79
N ILE A 278 4.99 -19.83 -4.23
CA ILE A 278 3.65 -19.91 -4.80
C ILE A 278 2.71 -19.04 -3.96
N SER A 279 2.05 -18.07 -4.57
CA SER A 279 1.21 -17.12 -3.85
C SER A 279 -0.09 -16.81 -4.58
N THR A 280 -1.05 -16.30 -3.86
CA THR A 280 -2.15 -15.52 -4.44
C THR A 280 -1.74 -14.04 -4.55
N SER A 281 -2.64 -13.17 -5.00
CA SER A 281 -2.39 -11.71 -5.10
C SER A 281 -1.91 -11.04 -3.81
N LEU A 282 -1.89 -11.76 -2.69
CA LEU A 282 -1.38 -11.27 -1.40
C LEU A 282 0.04 -10.68 -1.49
N ILE A 283 0.90 -11.27 -2.34
CA ILE A 283 2.30 -10.86 -2.48
C ILE A 283 2.46 -9.58 -3.32
N GLU A 284 1.45 -9.21 -4.09
CA GLU A 284 1.49 -8.03 -4.97
C GLU A 284 1.61 -6.74 -4.15
N ALA A 285 1.00 -6.69 -2.97
CA ALA A 285 1.01 -5.52 -2.10
C ALA A 285 1.76 -5.79 -0.78
N GLY A 286 2.68 -4.88 -0.42
CA GLY A 286 3.29 -4.83 0.91
C GLY A 286 4.35 -5.87 1.23
N VAL A 287 4.73 -6.74 0.31
CA VAL A 287 5.80 -7.71 0.54
C VAL A 287 7.04 -7.29 -0.24
N ASP A 288 8.15 -7.12 0.48
CA ASP A 288 9.43 -6.72 -0.11
C ASP A 288 10.29 -7.96 -0.39
N LEU A 289 10.07 -8.55 -1.56
CA LEU A 289 10.81 -9.69 -2.10
C LEU A 289 11.22 -9.37 -3.54
N ASP A 290 12.35 -9.94 -3.97
CA ASP A 290 12.92 -9.79 -5.30
C ASP A 290 13.18 -11.16 -5.92
N PHE A 291 12.70 -11.38 -7.14
CA PHE A 291 12.78 -12.65 -7.85
C PHE A 291 13.38 -12.47 -9.24
N LYS A 292 14.09 -13.51 -9.74
CA LYS A 292 14.60 -13.54 -11.12
C LYS A 292 13.49 -13.71 -12.14
N ALA A 293 12.46 -14.48 -11.80
CA ALA A 293 11.31 -14.71 -12.66
C ALA A 293 10.00 -14.63 -11.88
N VAL A 294 8.99 -14.01 -12.49
CA VAL A 294 7.65 -13.93 -11.93
C VAL A 294 6.64 -14.44 -12.95
N PHE A 295 5.92 -15.48 -12.59
CA PHE A 295 4.84 -16.05 -13.39
C PHE A 295 3.51 -15.59 -12.81
N ARG A 296 2.66 -14.96 -13.63
CA ARG A 296 1.39 -14.39 -13.18
C ARG A 296 0.23 -14.96 -14.01
N GLU A 297 -0.70 -15.64 -13.38
CA GLU A 297 -1.97 -15.97 -14.01
C GLU A 297 -2.66 -14.69 -14.47
N ILE A 298 -3.27 -14.67 -15.66
CA ILE A 298 -3.90 -13.49 -16.23
C ILE A 298 -4.88 -12.86 -15.23
N ALA A 299 -4.73 -11.55 -15.04
CA ALA A 299 -5.54 -10.71 -14.18
C ALA A 299 -5.64 -9.30 -14.78
N GLY A 300 -6.12 -8.32 -14.03
CA GLY A 300 -6.09 -6.92 -14.45
C GLY A 300 -4.66 -6.43 -14.74
N ILE A 301 -4.55 -5.44 -15.62
CA ILE A 301 -3.24 -4.86 -16.01
C ILE A 301 -2.47 -4.37 -14.77
N ASP A 302 -3.15 -3.77 -13.81
CA ASP A 302 -2.54 -3.28 -12.57
C ASP A 302 -1.86 -4.42 -11.78
N ASN A 303 -2.52 -5.59 -11.67
CA ASN A 303 -1.96 -6.77 -11.02
C ASN A 303 -0.72 -7.30 -11.76
N ILE A 304 -0.75 -7.30 -13.10
CA ILE A 304 0.39 -7.73 -13.93
C ILE A 304 1.58 -6.80 -13.69
N LEU A 305 1.37 -5.49 -13.73
CA LEU A 305 2.42 -4.50 -13.50
C LEU A 305 2.96 -4.54 -12.06
N GLN A 306 2.10 -4.75 -11.06
CA GLN A 306 2.53 -4.92 -9.66
C GLN A 306 3.35 -6.19 -9.47
N SER A 307 2.97 -7.27 -10.16
CA SER A 307 3.72 -8.53 -10.15
C SER A 307 5.09 -8.36 -10.80
N GLY A 308 5.18 -7.65 -11.93
CA GLY A 308 6.44 -7.28 -12.57
C GLY A 308 7.36 -6.46 -11.66
N GLY A 309 6.79 -5.64 -10.77
CA GLY A 309 7.54 -4.92 -9.75
C GLY A 309 8.18 -5.82 -8.66
N ARG A 310 8.00 -7.15 -8.73
CA ARG A 310 8.69 -8.16 -7.91
C ARG A 310 9.80 -8.89 -8.68
N CYS A 311 9.92 -8.61 -9.99
CA CYS A 311 10.96 -9.16 -10.85
C CYS A 311 12.09 -8.15 -10.97
N ASN A 312 13.33 -8.57 -10.63
CA ASN A 312 14.52 -7.72 -10.68
C ASN A 312 14.31 -6.34 -10.03
N ARG A 313 13.61 -6.33 -8.90
CA ARG A 313 13.19 -5.10 -8.21
C ARG A 313 14.36 -4.19 -7.87
N GLU A 314 15.49 -4.78 -7.44
CA GLU A 314 16.70 -4.04 -7.11
C GLU A 314 17.53 -3.68 -8.34
N GLY A 315 17.21 -4.23 -9.51
CA GLY A 315 17.96 -3.99 -10.75
C GLY A 315 19.37 -4.59 -10.71
N LYS A 316 19.59 -5.67 -9.97
CA LYS A 316 20.89 -6.34 -9.80
C LYS A 316 20.96 -7.69 -10.55
N MET A 317 19.86 -8.10 -11.16
CA MET A 317 19.77 -9.37 -11.88
C MET A 317 19.81 -9.08 -13.39
N ASP A 318 20.59 -9.90 -14.13
CA ASP A 318 20.66 -9.84 -15.59
C ASP A 318 19.47 -10.53 -16.24
#